data_90c6b2167ce5fddbbd3409d75e7ae52e
#
_entry.id   90c6b2167ce5fddbbd3409d75e7ae52e
#
_cell.length_a   1.000
_cell.length_b   1.000
_cell.length_c   1.000
_cell.angle_alpha   90.00
_cell.angle_beta   90.00
_cell.angle_gamma   90.00
#
_symmetry.space_group_name_H-M   'P 1'
#
loop_
_entity.id
_entity.type
_entity.pdbx_description
1 polymer ?
#
loop_
_entity_poly.entity_id
_entity_poly.type
_entity_poly.pdbx_seq_one_letter_code
_entity_poly.pdbx_strand_id
1 'polypeptide(L)'
;MKLTRIFLYLFFSIIALFYQKDILAIEKDNITITEQLGKYIPLDLEFINSDGNVVKLKNYFTDKPIVFAFVYYKCPGICTPLMTEITSIINKSTLVPGKDYRVIILSMDENELTKDALEKKQAMFSLVDKQISSDDWIFLTGKIENINKLAESTGFHFKREGTQFIHTTSLMFLTKEGKISRYLYPGYKKDSGFSVLPFSFKIAVIDATEGKVIPSIGKLLAFCFSYDPQGRTYVFDILKIVGASTILTIGIVVLILVKKKKVKDKRLV
;
A
#
# COMPACT_ATOMS: atom_id res chain seq x y z
N MET A 1 21.58 29.65 -37.32
CA MET A 1 21.71 28.23 -36.90
C MET A 1 22.63 27.97 -35.68
N LYS A 2 23.76 28.63 -35.52
CA LYS A 2 24.66 28.41 -34.35
C LYS A 2 24.11 28.97 -33.03
N LEU A 3 23.47 30.16 -33.07
CA LEU A 3 22.96 30.84 -31.88
C LEU A 3 21.75 30.10 -31.25
N THR A 4 20.87 29.54 -32.06
CA THR A 4 19.72 28.73 -31.61
C THR A 4 20.15 27.42 -30.92
N ARG A 5 21.24 26.83 -31.38
CA ARG A 5 21.81 25.63 -30.72
C ARG A 5 22.42 25.94 -29.34
N ILE A 6 23.10 27.08 -29.20
CA ILE A 6 23.68 27.53 -27.93
C ILE A 6 22.62 27.84 -26.93
N PHE A 7 21.51 28.50 -27.36
CA PHE A 7 20.36 28.79 -26.48
C PHE A 7 19.65 27.51 -26.01
N LEU A 8 19.56 26.50 -26.89
CA LEU A 8 18.97 25.20 -26.53
C LEU A 8 19.83 24.46 -25.49
N TYR A 9 21.16 24.47 -25.64
CA TYR A 9 22.07 23.83 -24.67
C TYR A 9 22.05 24.54 -23.31
N LEU A 10 22.03 25.88 -23.28
CA LEU A 10 21.91 26.67 -22.05
C LEU A 10 20.57 26.40 -21.35
N PHE A 11 19.47 26.34 -22.09
CA PHE A 11 18.17 26.02 -21.54
C PHE A 11 18.10 24.60 -20.93
N PHE A 12 18.67 23.60 -21.62
CA PHE A 12 18.77 22.23 -21.08
C PHE A 12 19.72 22.13 -19.87
N SER A 13 20.83 22.88 -19.85
CA SER A 13 21.75 22.93 -18.69
C SER A 13 21.09 23.55 -17.47
N ILE A 14 20.30 24.61 -17.64
CA ILE A 14 19.57 25.25 -16.54
C ILE A 14 18.50 24.33 -16.00
N ILE A 15 17.75 23.64 -16.86
CA ILE A 15 16.78 22.63 -16.44
C ILE A 15 17.46 21.48 -15.67
N ALA A 16 18.59 20.97 -16.15
CA ALA A 16 19.35 19.91 -15.49
C ALA A 16 19.87 20.33 -14.09
N LEU A 17 20.31 21.59 -13.92
CA LEU A 17 20.73 22.15 -12.65
C LEU A 17 19.59 22.29 -11.63
N PHE A 18 18.38 22.62 -12.08
CA PHE A 18 17.20 22.63 -11.21
C PHE A 18 16.79 21.22 -10.76
N TYR A 19 16.89 20.22 -11.65
CA TYR A 19 16.59 18.82 -11.29
C TYR A 19 17.59 18.18 -10.32
N GLN A 20 18.86 18.61 -10.30
CA GLN A 20 19.86 18.05 -9.38
C GLN A 20 19.62 18.43 -7.90
N LYS A 21 18.99 19.55 -7.61
CA LYS A 21 18.73 19.96 -6.22
C LYS A 21 17.64 19.12 -5.54
N ASP A 22 16.66 18.63 -6.29
CA ASP A 22 15.56 17.86 -5.71
C ASP A 22 15.90 16.38 -5.50
N ILE A 23 16.89 15.85 -6.23
CA ILE A 23 17.32 14.45 -6.10
C ILE A 23 18.13 14.22 -4.80
N LEU A 24 18.84 15.22 -4.29
CA LEU A 24 19.62 15.14 -3.05
C LEU A 24 18.82 15.39 -1.78
N ALA A 25 17.57 15.82 -1.89
CA ALA A 25 16.69 16.11 -0.74
C ALA A 25 15.70 14.98 -0.41
N ILE A 26 15.69 13.87 -1.17
CA ILE A 26 14.67 12.80 -1.07
C ILE A 26 15.13 11.61 -0.22
N GLU A 27 16.23 11.70 0.49
CA GLU A 27 16.61 10.68 1.48
C GLU A 27 16.13 11.05 2.89
N LYS A 28 14.91 11.57 3.00
CA LYS A 28 14.22 11.72 4.27
C LYS A 28 13.29 10.53 4.42
N ASP A 29 13.60 9.65 5.39
CA ASP A 29 12.84 8.49 5.90
C ASP A 29 11.40 8.38 5.33
N ASN A 30 11.26 8.02 4.05
CA ASN A 30 9.96 7.76 3.44
C ASN A 30 9.46 6.40 3.94
N ILE A 31 8.84 6.41 5.13
CA ILE A 31 8.15 5.24 5.68
C ILE A 31 6.88 5.04 4.87
N THR A 32 7.05 4.40 3.72
CA THR A 32 6.00 4.11 2.74
C THR A 32 5.95 2.60 2.50
N ILE A 33 4.90 2.14 1.86
CA ILE A 33 4.81 0.75 1.40
C ILE A 33 5.44 0.63 0.02
N THR A 34 6.45 -0.24 -0.10
CA THR A 34 7.01 -0.64 -1.38
C THR A 34 6.30 -1.90 -1.85
N GLU A 35 5.23 -1.77 -2.64
CA GLU A 35 4.41 -2.91 -3.07
C GLU A 35 5.22 -4.04 -3.68
N GLN A 36 5.08 -5.23 -3.13
CA GLN A 36 5.73 -6.47 -3.55
C GLN A 36 4.77 -7.39 -4.33
N LEU A 37 3.98 -6.80 -5.22
CA LEU A 37 2.96 -7.50 -5.99
C LEU A 37 3.50 -8.74 -6.70
N GLY A 38 2.76 -9.85 -6.60
CA GLY A 38 3.11 -11.13 -7.19
C GLY A 38 4.17 -11.93 -6.43
N LYS A 39 4.82 -11.36 -5.42
CA LYS A 39 5.76 -12.10 -4.54
C LYS A 39 5.00 -12.88 -3.48
N TYR A 40 5.64 -13.92 -2.97
CA TYR A 40 5.12 -14.76 -1.89
C TYR A 40 5.70 -14.33 -0.55
N ILE A 41 4.86 -14.30 0.48
CA ILE A 41 5.30 -14.08 1.84
C ILE A 41 5.84 -15.37 2.47
N PRO A 42 6.75 -15.30 3.47
CA PRO A 42 7.28 -16.47 4.17
C PRO A 42 6.24 -17.06 5.11
N LEU A 43 5.62 -18.18 4.71
CA LEU A 43 4.53 -18.84 5.47
C LEU A 43 4.99 -19.67 6.67
N ASP A 44 6.29 -19.97 6.78
CA ASP A 44 6.84 -20.75 7.90
C ASP A 44 7.18 -19.91 9.14
N LEU A 45 6.96 -18.59 9.10
CA LEU A 45 7.16 -17.71 10.23
C LEU A 45 6.19 -18.06 11.37
N GLU A 46 6.70 -18.01 12.59
CA GLU A 46 5.96 -18.31 13.82
C GLU A 46 5.50 -17.02 14.51
N PHE A 47 4.26 -17.02 14.94
CA PHE A 47 3.61 -15.95 15.69
C PHE A 47 2.85 -16.54 16.88
N ILE A 48 2.32 -15.69 17.75
CA ILE A 48 1.49 -16.10 18.88
C ILE A 48 0.07 -15.59 18.63
N ASN A 49 -0.91 -16.46 18.65
CA ASN A 49 -2.31 -16.08 18.48
C ASN A 49 -2.91 -15.50 19.78
N SER A 50 -4.13 -14.98 19.70
CA SER A 50 -4.85 -14.39 20.85
C SER A 50 -5.13 -15.40 21.99
N ASP A 51 -5.01 -16.70 21.71
CA ASP A 51 -5.22 -17.77 22.71
C ASP A 51 -3.89 -18.21 23.37
N GLY A 52 -2.76 -17.59 23.00
CA GLY A 52 -1.43 -17.89 23.54
C GLY A 52 -0.69 -19.02 22.85
N ASN A 53 -1.24 -19.58 21.78
CA ASN A 53 -0.59 -20.67 21.05
C ASN A 53 0.42 -20.13 20.04
N VAL A 54 1.59 -20.79 19.98
CA VAL A 54 2.56 -20.56 18.89
C VAL A 54 2.02 -21.23 17.63
N VAL A 55 1.89 -20.45 16.56
CA VAL A 55 1.31 -20.88 15.30
C VAL A 55 2.22 -20.48 14.14
N LYS A 56 2.31 -21.32 13.13
CA LYS A 56 2.93 -20.92 11.84
C LYS A 56 1.89 -20.20 10.98
N LEU A 57 2.34 -19.19 10.28
CA LEU A 57 1.46 -18.39 9.42
C LEU A 57 0.73 -19.27 8.39
N LYS A 58 1.38 -20.30 7.86
CA LYS A 58 0.79 -21.29 6.93
C LYS A 58 -0.48 -21.97 7.43
N ASN A 59 -0.67 -22.08 8.74
CA ASN A 59 -1.85 -22.72 9.30
C ASN A 59 -3.16 -22.00 8.94
N TYR A 60 -3.06 -20.73 8.58
CA TYR A 60 -4.20 -19.90 8.16
C TYR A 60 -4.38 -19.83 6.64
N PHE A 61 -3.36 -20.25 5.86
CA PHE A 61 -3.35 -20.25 4.39
C PHE A 61 -3.75 -21.63 3.87
N THR A 62 -5.04 -21.93 3.86
CA THR A 62 -5.56 -23.24 3.47
C THR A 62 -6.32 -23.18 2.13
N ASP A 63 -7.49 -22.59 2.13
CA ASP A 63 -8.47 -22.65 1.02
C ASP A 63 -9.00 -21.28 0.57
N LYS A 64 -8.71 -20.23 1.35
CA LYS A 64 -9.27 -18.89 1.13
C LYS A 64 -8.18 -17.83 1.08
N PRO A 65 -8.43 -16.71 0.38
CA PRO A 65 -7.55 -15.56 0.42
C PRO A 65 -7.55 -14.93 1.81
N ILE A 66 -6.48 -14.20 2.10
CA ILE A 66 -6.28 -13.52 3.38
C ILE A 66 -6.30 -12.00 3.16
N VAL A 67 -7.05 -11.30 3.99
CA VAL A 67 -6.94 -9.86 4.17
C VAL A 67 -6.01 -9.63 5.37
N PHE A 68 -4.87 -9.02 5.11
CA PHE A 68 -3.81 -8.86 6.09
C PHE A 68 -3.56 -7.38 6.39
N ALA A 69 -3.32 -7.04 7.66
CA ALA A 69 -2.90 -5.70 8.06
C ALA A 69 -1.90 -5.74 9.22
N PHE A 70 -0.90 -4.83 9.17
CA PHE A 70 -0.07 -4.49 10.32
C PHE A 70 -0.73 -3.40 11.14
N VAL A 71 -0.72 -3.57 12.46
CA VAL A 71 -1.21 -2.60 13.45
C VAL A 71 -0.30 -2.64 14.68
N TYR A 72 -0.61 -1.90 15.74
CA TYR A 72 -0.29 -2.26 17.11
C TYR A 72 -1.50 -1.97 17.99
N TYR A 73 -1.77 -2.87 18.95
CA TYR A 73 -3.05 -2.92 19.67
C TYR A 73 -3.24 -1.75 20.64
N LYS A 74 -2.14 -1.25 21.21
CA LYS A 74 -2.11 -0.10 22.12
C LYS A 74 -1.94 1.24 21.42
N CYS A 75 -2.12 1.28 20.10
CA CYS A 75 -2.03 2.50 19.32
C CYS A 75 -3.00 3.58 19.84
N PRO A 76 -2.53 4.75 20.23
CA PRO A 76 -3.39 5.86 20.65
C PRO A 76 -4.03 6.59 19.46
N GLY A 77 -3.68 6.21 18.22
CA GLY A 77 -4.06 6.93 16.99
C GLY A 77 -4.86 6.10 16.01
N ILE A 78 -4.22 5.75 14.90
CA ILE A 78 -4.90 5.31 13.66
C ILE A 78 -5.27 3.82 13.61
N CYS A 79 -4.68 2.95 14.45
CA CYS A 79 -4.90 1.49 14.33
C CYS A 79 -6.31 1.08 14.75
N THR A 80 -6.87 1.66 15.81
CA THR A 80 -8.24 1.38 16.23
C THR A 80 -9.26 1.84 15.18
N PRO A 81 -9.21 3.08 14.66
CA PRO A 81 -10.04 3.49 13.51
C PRO A 81 -9.91 2.57 12.28
N LEU A 82 -8.71 2.08 11.97
CA LEU A 82 -8.55 1.11 10.86
C LEU A 82 -9.28 -0.20 11.12
N MET A 83 -9.13 -0.79 12.31
CA MET A 83 -9.81 -2.03 12.68
C MET A 83 -11.33 -1.86 12.74
N THR A 84 -11.82 -0.71 13.20
CA THR A 84 -13.23 -0.35 13.17
C THR A 84 -13.75 -0.26 11.73
N GLU A 85 -12.95 0.28 10.80
CA GLU A 85 -13.34 0.29 9.39
C GLU A 85 -13.37 -1.13 8.80
N ILE A 86 -12.44 -2.01 9.17
CA ILE A 86 -12.50 -3.43 8.78
C ILE A 86 -13.82 -4.05 9.28
N THR A 87 -14.21 -3.79 10.52
CA THR A 87 -15.50 -4.24 11.07
C THR A 87 -16.70 -3.70 10.26
N SER A 88 -16.65 -2.40 9.94
CA SER A 88 -17.68 -1.76 9.10
C SER A 88 -17.79 -2.43 7.72
N ILE A 89 -16.66 -2.77 7.10
CA ILE A 89 -16.66 -3.48 5.82
C ILE A 89 -17.22 -4.89 5.97
N ILE A 90 -16.82 -5.62 7.01
CA ILE A 90 -17.37 -6.95 7.30
C ILE A 90 -18.88 -6.88 7.38
N ASN A 91 -19.44 -5.90 8.10
CA ASN A 91 -20.88 -5.75 8.27
C ASN A 91 -21.59 -5.37 6.97
N LYS A 92 -21.02 -4.46 6.18
CA LYS A 92 -21.63 -3.93 4.95
C LYS A 92 -21.40 -4.80 3.71
N SER A 93 -20.33 -5.60 3.68
CA SER A 93 -19.99 -6.45 2.52
C SER A 93 -20.96 -7.61 2.38
N THR A 94 -21.18 -8.09 1.16
CA THR A 94 -21.86 -9.37 0.90
C THR A 94 -20.97 -10.57 1.18
N LEU A 95 -19.64 -10.37 1.25
CA LEU A 95 -18.66 -11.40 1.58
C LEU A 95 -18.57 -11.57 3.10
N VAL A 96 -18.30 -12.80 3.54
CA VAL A 96 -18.29 -13.18 4.95
C VAL A 96 -16.95 -13.82 5.30
N PRO A 97 -16.25 -13.32 6.35
CA PRO A 97 -15.09 -14.02 6.91
C PRO A 97 -15.40 -15.48 7.23
N GLY A 98 -14.48 -16.37 6.95
CA GLY A 98 -14.65 -17.82 7.13
C GLY A 98 -15.31 -18.52 5.95
N LYS A 99 -16.17 -17.84 5.20
CA LYS A 99 -16.76 -18.37 3.97
C LYS A 99 -15.95 -17.94 2.74
N ASP A 100 -15.68 -16.66 2.60
CA ASP A 100 -15.10 -16.09 1.37
C ASP A 100 -13.64 -15.68 1.54
N TYR A 101 -13.21 -15.33 2.73
CA TYR A 101 -11.85 -14.90 3.07
C TYR A 101 -11.59 -15.06 4.57
N ARG A 102 -10.33 -14.89 5.00
CA ARG A 102 -9.95 -14.70 6.41
C ARG A 102 -9.30 -13.34 6.61
N VAL A 103 -9.30 -12.85 7.84
CA VAL A 103 -8.63 -11.60 8.22
C VAL A 103 -7.52 -11.94 9.20
N ILE A 104 -6.30 -11.45 8.95
CA ILE A 104 -5.17 -11.55 9.88
C ILE A 104 -4.71 -10.14 10.22
N ILE A 105 -4.68 -9.85 11.51
CA ILE A 105 -4.12 -8.63 12.09
C ILE A 105 -2.87 -9.01 12.86
N LEU A 106 -1.73 -8.46 12.51
CA LEU A 106 -0.47 -8.68 13.20
C LEU A 106 0.00 -7.40 13.87
N SER A 107 0.32 -7.51 15.18
CA SER A 107 1.00 -6.41 15.85
C SER A 107 2.43 -6.27 15.33
N MET A 108 2.83 -5.03 15.02
CA MET A 108 4.22 -4.67 14.71
C MET A 108 5.04 -4.34 15.98
N ASP A 109 4.39 -4.28 17.15
CA ASP A 109 5.05 -4.06 18.43
C ASP A 109 5.35 -5.40 19.12
N GLU A 110 6.62 -5.75 19.20
CA GLU A 110 7.11 -6.96 19.85
C GLU A 110 6.86 -6.99 21.36
N ASN A 111 6.54 -5.84 21.97
CA ASN A 111 6.23 -5.73 23.39
C ASN A 111 4.75 -5.99 23.70
N GLU A 112 3.91 -6.10 22.70
CA GLU A 112 2.50 -6.45 22.89
C GLU A 112 2.35 -7.96 23.15
N LEU A 113 1.54 -8.26 24.14
CA LEU A 113 1.34 -9.62 24.65
C LEU A 113 0.04 -10.21 24.10
N THR A 114 -0.12 -11.51 24.29
CA THR A 114 -1.36 -12.26 23.97
C THR A 114 -2.62 -11.59 24.52
N LYS A 115 -2.56 -11.07 25.75
CA LYS A 115 -3.70 -10.37 26.37
C LYS A 115 -4.12 -9.13 25.57
N ASP A 116 -3.17 -8.39 25.01
CA ASP A 116 -3.44 -7.18 24.24
C ASP A 116 -4.14 -7.54 22.91
N ALA A 117 -3.69 -8.64 22.29
CA ALA A 117 -4.35 -9.22 21.11
C ALA A 117 -5.76 -9.70 21.42
N LEU A 118 -5.97 -10.39 22.55
CA LEU A 118 -7.27 -10.91 22.99
C LEU A 118 -8.26 -9.79 23.30
N GLU A 119 -7.84 -8.79 24.07
CA GLU A 119 -8.67 -7.61 24.39
C GLU A 119 -9.10 -6.88 23.12
N LYS A 120 -8.16 -6.67 22.19
CA LYS A 120 -8.46 -6.01 20.92
C LYS A 120 -9.40 -6.85 20.06
N LYS A 121 -9.18 -8.17 19.99
CA LYS A 121 -10.06 -9.11 19.29
C LYS A 121 -11.49 -9.02 19.84
N GLN A 122 -11.67 -9.12 21.15
CA GLN A 122 -12.98 -9.03 21.81
C GLN A 122 -13.68 -7.69 21.50
N ALA A 123 -12.94 -6.58 21.60
CA ALA A 123 -13.45 -5.25 21.28
C ALA A 123 -13.93 -5.14 19.81
N MET A 124 -13.20 -5.72 18.86
CA MET A 124 -13.59 -5.69 17.46
C MET A 124 -14.78 -6.64 17.17
N PHE A 125 -14.78 -7.82 17.77
CA PHE A 125 -15.88 -8.79 17.63
C PHE A 125 -17.20 -8.24 18.18
N SER A 126 -17.18 -7.44 19.26
CA SER A 126 -18.41 -6.81 19.81
C SER A 126 -19.09 -5.83 18.84
N LEU A 127 -18.40 -5.40 17.79
CA LEU A 127 -18.90 -4.49 16.76
C LEU A 127 -19.34 -5.22 15.48
N VAL A 128 -19.18 -6.55 15.43
CA VAL A 128 -19.56 -7.36 14.26
C VAL A 128 -21.01 -7.80 14.38
N ASP A 129 -21.82 -7.46 13.37
CA ASP A 129 -23.24 -7.84 13.31
C ASP A 129 -23.46 -9.24 12.71
N LYS A 130 -22.43 -9.79 12.04
CA LYS A 130 -22.48 -11.10 11.37
C LYS A 130 -22.00 -12.21 12.30
N GLN A 131 -22.54 -13.40 12.12
CA GLN A 131 -21.97 -14.60 12.74
C GLN A 131 -20.71 -15.01 11.98
N ILE A 132 -19.55 -14.80 12.59
CA ILE A 132 -18.23 -15.20 12.11
C ILE A 132 -17.52 -15.99 13.20
N SER A 133 -16.71 -16.98 12.81
CA SER A 133 -15.88 -17.71 13.76
C SER A 133 -14.72 -16.84 14.25
N SER A 134 -14.33 -17.04 15.48
CA SER A 134 -13.12 -16.43 16.06
C SER A 134 -11.84 -16.83 15.30
N ASP A 135 -11.88 -17.94 14.58
CA ASP A 135 -10.75 -18.48 13.80
C ASP A 135 -10.62 -17.84 12.40
N ASP A 136 -11.60 -17.05 12.00
CA ASP A 136 -11.61 -16.41 10.70
C ASP A 136 -11.21 -14.92 10.73
N TRP A 137 -11.09 -14.37 11.95
CA TRP A 137 -10.46 -13.08 12.19
C TRP A 137 -9.41 -13.22 13.29
N ILE A 138 -8.18 -13.36 12.84
CA ILE A 138 -7.01 -13.78 13.61
C ILE A 138 -6.24 -12.54 14.08
N PHE A 139 -5.85 -12.52 15.35
CA PHE A 139 -5.04 -11.49 15.97
C PHE A 139 -3.74 -12.11 16.44
N LEU A 140 -2.61 -11.60 15.95
CA LEU A 140 -1.28 -12.16 16.17
C LEU A 140 -0.35 -11.15 16.85
N THR A 141 0.53 -11.67 17.69
CA THR A 141 1.73 -11.01 18.20
C THR A 141 2.95 -11.85 17.83
N GLY A 142 4.15 -11.31 17.94
CA GLY A 142 5.34 -12.07 17.58
C GLY A 142 6.65 -11.45 17.98
N LYS A 143 7.73 -12.17 17.74
CA LYS A 143 9.09 -11.67 17.91
C LYS A 143 9.44 -10.71 16.80
N ILE A 144 10.24 -9.70 17.13
CA ILE A 144 10.62 -8.64 16.19
C ILE A 144 11.29 -9.19 14.91
N GLU A 145 12.06 -10.27 15.01
CA GLU A 145 12.71 -10.87 13.84
C GLU A 145 11.70 -11.39 12.81
N ASN A 146 10.62 -12.04 13.29
CA ASN A 146 9.57 -12.57 12.41
C ASN A 146 8.66 -11.44 11.89
N ILE A 147 8.37 -10.44 12.74
CA ILE A 147 7.63 -9.24 12.34
C ILE A 147 8.38 -8.53 11.21
N ASN A 148 9.68 -8.28 11.37
CA ASN A 148 10.50 -7.60 10.36
C ASN A 148 10.60 -8.40 9.06
N LYS A 149 10.82 -9.72 9.13
CA LYS A 149 10.86 -10.57 7.93
C LYS A 149 9.56 -10.52 7.14
N LEU A 150 8.41 -10.54 7.84
CA LEU A 150 7.11 -10.43 7.18
C LEU A 150 6.87 -9.03 6.62
N ALA A 151 7.22 -7.99 7.37
CA ALA A 151 7.12 -6.59 6.94
C ALA A 151 7.97 -6.33 5.68
N GLU A 152 9.22 -6.78 5.67
CA GLU A 152 10.10 -6.68 4.50
C GLU A 152 9.53 -7.43 3.29
N SER A 153 9.05 -8.67 3.48
CA SER A 153 8.46 -9.47 2.39
C SER A 153 7.22 -8.84 1.78
N THR A 154 6.46 -8.09 2.56
CA THR A 154 5.29 -7.34 2.12
C THR A 154 5.61 -5.90 1.71
N GLY A 155 6.88 -5.46 1.86
CA GLY A 155 7.28 -4.09 1.59
C GLY A 155 6.65 -3.06 2.53
N PHE A 156 6.18 -3.49 3.69
CA PHE A 156 5.66 -2.61 4.73
C PHE A 156 6.82 -2.08 5.58
N HIS A 157 6.97 -0.76 5.61
CA HIS A 157 8.03 -0.12 6.39
C HIS A 157 7.43 0.59 7.60
N PHE A 158 8.04 0.38 8.76
CA PHE A 158 7.69 1.06 10.00
C PHE A 158 8.94 1.39 10.80
N LYS A 159 8.85 2.40 11.65
CA LYS A 159 9.95 2.84 12.52
C LYS A 159 9.39 3.14 13.90
N ARG A 160 10.02 2.60 14.92
CA ARG A 160 9.69 2.95 16.31
C ARG A 160 10.23 4.34 16.66
N GLU A 161 9.38 5.18 17.22
CA GLU A 161 9.75 6.46 17.82
C GLU A 161 9.22 6.52 19.26
N GLY A 162 10.10 6.27 20.23
CA GLY A 162 9.71 6.12 21.63
C GLY A 162 8.74 4.97 21.85
N THR A 163 7.52 5.28 22.30
CA THR A 163 6.44 4.31 22.52
C THR A 163 5.48 4.19 21.33
N GLN A 164 5.73 4.92 20.25
CA GLN A 164 4.87 4.94 19.06
C GLN A 164 5.62 4.44 17.84
N PHE A 165 4.86 4.23 16.75
CA PHE A 165 5.41 3.85 15.45
C PHE A 165 4.99 4.85 14.39
N ILE A 166 5.95 5.20 13.53
CA ILE A 166 5.68 5.86 12.27
C ILE A 166 5.48 4.75 11.23
N HIS A 167 4.34 4.73 10.60
CA HIS A 167 3.98 3.74 9.56
C HIS A 167 2.85 4.28 8.69
N THR A 168 2.70 3.68 7.50
CA THR A 168 1.53 3.89 6.64
C THR A 168 0.43 2.88 6.99
N THR A 169 -0.75 3.05 6.38
CA THR A 169 -1.89 2.17 6.59
C THR A 169 -2.26 1.49 5.28
N SER A 170 -2.38 0.17 5.28
CA SER A 170 -2.83 -0.60 4.11
C SER A 170 -3.50 -1.90 4.53
N LEU A 171 -4.47 -2.32 3.73
CA LEU A 171 -4.95 -3.69 3.70
C LEU A 171 -4.24 -4.42 2.56
N MET A 172 -3.65 -5.56 2.84
CA MET A 172 -2.96 -6.40 1.87
C MET A 172 -3.83 -7.62 1.59
N PHE A 173 -4.05 -7.91 0.33
CA PHE A 173 -4.83 -9.07 -0.11
C PHE A 173 -3.88 -10.13 -0.62
N LEU A 174 -3.90 -11.29 0.03
CA LEU A 174 -3.01 -12.42 -0.24
C LEU A 174 -3.83 -13.60 -0.76
N THR A 175 -3.31 -14.29 -1.76
CA THR A 175 -3.93 -15.55 -2.21
C THR A 175 -3.81 -16.62 -1.14
N LYS A 176 -4.50 -17.72 -1.27
CA LYS A 176 -4.40 -18.87 -0.37
C LYS A 176 -3.00 -19.50 -0.33
N GLU A 177 -2.15 -19.23 -1.32
CA GLU A 177 -0.75 -19.64 -1.36
C GLU A 177 0.21 -18.59 -0.77
N GLY A 178 -0.30 -17.47 -0.26
CA GLY A 178 0.53 -16.38 0.29
C GLY A 178 1.13 -15.43 -0.75
N LYS A 179 0.63 -15.45 -2.01
CA LYS A 179 1.05 -14.49 -3.01
C LYS A 179 0.33 -13.16 -2.83
N ILE A 180 1.07 -12.05 -2.89
CA ILE A 180 0.53 -10.70 -2.75
C ILE A 180 -0.23 -10.33 -4.03
N SER A 181 -1.56 -10.24 -3.91
CA SER A 181 -2.48 -9.94 -5.01
C SER A 181 -2.67 -8.44 -5.20
N ARG A 182 -2.93 -7.73 -4.10
CA ARG A 182 -3.28 -6.30 -4.14
C ARG A 182 -3.01 -5.61 -2.81
N TYR A 183 -2.72 -4.32 -2.87
CA TYR A 183 -2.79 -3.41 -1.72
C TYR A 183 -4.00 -2.49 -1.87
N LEU A 184 -4.67 -2.23 -0.77
CA LEU A 184 -5.75 -1.26 -0.69
C LEU A 184 -5.40 -0.23 0.40
N TYR A 185 -5.33 1.03 0.01
CA TYR A 185 -5.03 2.13 0.92
C TYR A 185 -6.34 2.78 1.37
N PRO A 186 -6.72 2.65 2.65
CA PRO A 186 -7.90 3.31 3.16
C PRO A 186 -7.78 4.83 3.03
N GLY A 187 -8.79 5.48 2.48
CA GLY A 187 -8.89 6.93 2.52
C GLY A 187 -9.10 7.40 3.96
N TYR A 188 -8.47 8.50 4.36
CA TYR A 188 -8.67 9.10 5.67
C TYR A 188 -9.48 10.39 5.54
N LYS A 189 -10.58 10.48 6.31
CA LYS A 189 -11.38 11.70 6.44
C LYS A 189 -11.33 12.17 7.89
N LYS A 190 -11.05 13.45 8.10
CA LYS A 190 -10.87 14.04 9.43
C LYS A 190 -12.05 13.76 10.37
N ASP A 191 -13.27 13.79 9.82
CA ASP A 191 -14.51 13.71 10.61
C ASP A 191 -15.02 12.27 10.80
N SER A 192 -14.59 11.31 9.95
CA SER A 192 -15.11 9.92 9.94
C SER A 192 -14.02 8.85 10.01
N GLY A 193 -12.75 9.22 10.12
CA GLY A 193 -11.63 8.29 10.19
C GLY A 193 -11.33 7.62 8.83
N PHE A 194 -10.94 6.34 8.87
CA PHE A 194 -10.67 5.58 7.66
C PHE A 194 -11.94 5.21 6.92
N SER A 195 -11.84 5.15 5.61
CA SER A 195 -12.92 4.73 4.73
C SER A 195 -12.38 3.86 3.61
N VAL A 196 -12.98 2.69 3.45
CA VAL A 196 -12.74 1.76 2.35
C VAL A 196 -14.06 1.52 1.63
N LEU A 197 -14.08 1.69 0.33
CA LEU A 197 -15.26 1.41 -0.46
C LEU A 197 -15.55 -0.11 -0.43
N PRO A 198 -16.74 -0.56 0.01
CA PRO A 198 -17.09 -1.98 0.07
C PRO A 198 -16.92 -2.70 -1.27
N PHE A 199 -17.19 -2.00 -2.37
CA PHE A 199 -16.98 -2.52 -3.71
C PHE A 199 -15.49 -2.79 -4.00
N SER A 200 -14.59 -1.85 -3.65
CA SER A 200 -13.13 -2.02 -3.84
C SER A 200 -12.59 -3.17 -3.00
N PHE A 201 -13.07 -3.31 -1.77
CA PHE A 201 -12.74 -4.44 -0.91
C PHE A 201 -13.19 -5.77 -1.52
N LYS A 202 -14.46 -5.84 -1.98
CA LYS A 202 -15.02 -7.04 -2.62
C LYS A 202 -14.21 -7.47 -3.84
N ILE A 203 -13.87 -6.54 -4.73
CA ILE A 203 -13.04 -6.83 -5.91
C ILE A 203 -11.66 -7.34 -5.49
N ALA A 204 -11.04 -6.73 -4.48
CA ALA A 204 -9.72 -7.16 -4.02
C ALA A 204 -9.72 -8.59 -3.42
N VAL A 205 -10.78 -8.99 -2.73
CA VAL A 205 -10.97 -10.38 -2.26
C VAL A 205 -11.15 -11.32 -3.45
N ILE A 206 -11.97 -10.97 -4.44
CA ILE A 206 -12.19 -11.79 -5.64
C ILE A 206 -10.89 -11.96 -6.44
N ASP A 207 -10.15 -10.86 -6.67
CA ASP A 207 -8.86 -10.93 -7.37
C ASP A 207 -7.87 -11.87 -6.64
N ALA A 208 -7.81 -11.79 -5.31
CA ALA A 208 -6.97 -12.68 -4.51
C ALA A 208 -7.43 -14.14 -4.56
N THR A 209 -8.74 -14.40 -4.59
CA THR A 209 -9.31 -15.74 -4.75
C THR A 209 -8.93 -16.34 -6.11
N GLU A 210 -8.95 -15.56 -7.17
CA GLU A 210 -8.62 -15.97 -8.53
C GLU A 210 -7.09 -15.95 -8.80
N GLY A 211 -6.27 -15.60 -7.81
CA GLY A 211 -4.81 -15.54 -7.95
C GLY A 211 -4.31 -14.40 -8.83
N LYS A 212 -5.17 -13.43 -9.16
CA LYS A 212 -4.82 -12.25 -9.96
C LYS A 212 -3.89 -11.31 -9.17
N VAL A 213 -3.03 -10.62 -9.90
CA VAL A 213 -2.13 -9.60 -9.36
C VAL A 213 -2.47 -8.29 -10.04
N ILE A 214 -3.04 -7.37 -9.26
CA ILE A 214 -3.55 -6.10 -9.78
C ILE A 214 -2.82 -4.94 -9.09
N PRO A 215 -2.14 -4.07 -9.84
CA PRO A 215 -1.51 -2.88 -9.30
C PRO A 215 -2.52 -1.98 -8.59
N SER A 216 -2.11 -1.38 -7.47
CA SER A 216 -2.96 -0.43 -6.77
C SER A 216 -3.17 0.81 -7.62
N ILE A 217 -4.42 1.23 -7.79
CA ILE A 217 -4.78 2.48 -8.50
C ILE A 217 -4.08 3.68 -7.85
N GLY A 218 -3.77 3.57 -6.54
CA GLY A 218 -2.99 4.56 -5.81
C GLY A 218 -1.63 4.90 -6.43
N LYS A 219 -0.93 3.96 -7.09
CA LYS A 219 0.32 4.26 -7.80
C LYS A 219 0.13 5.18 -9.01
N LEU A 220 -0.96 5.02 -9.75
CA LEU A 220 -1.28 5.91 -10.87
C LEU A 220 -1.68 7.30 -10.38
N LEU A 221 -2.44 7.37 -9.28
CA LEU A 221 -2.81 8.62 -8.64
C LEU A 221 -1.63 9.27 -7.88
N ALA A 222 -0.75 8.49 -7.26
CA ALA A 222 0.45 9.01 -6.61
C ALA A 222 1.45 9.68 -7.59
N PHE A 223 1.38 9.34 -8.88
CA PHE A 223 2.11 10.09 -9.90
C PHE A 223 1.58 11.52 -10.06
N CYS A 224 0.27 11.71 -9.91
CA CYS A 224 -0.40 13.02 -10.04
C CYS A 224 -0.55 13.78 -8.72
N PHE A 225 -0.44 13.08 -7.58
CA PHE A 225 -0.63 13.63 -6.25
C PHE A 225 0.55 13.29 -5.34
N SER A 226 1.07 14.28 -4.64
CA SER A 226 2.07 14.09 -3.58
C SER A 226 1.38 14.10 -2.23
N TYR A 227 1.81 13.19 -1.32
CA TYR A 227 1.33 13.20 0.05
C TYR A 227 2.00 14.35 0.82
N ASP A 228 1.21 15.22 1.42
CA ASP A 228 1.67 16.26 2.33
C ASP A 228 1.63 15.73 3.78
N PRO A 229 2.79 15.46 4.41
CA PRO A 229 2.84 14.95 5.79
C PRO A 229 2.34 15.96 6.83
N GLN A 230 2.43 17.26 6.54
CA GLN A 230 2.00 18.32 7.46
C GLN A 230 0.48 18.49 7.42
N GLY A 231 -0.10 18.51 6.22
CA GLY A 231 -1.54 18.57 6.01
C GLY A 231 -2.25 17.21 6.12
N ARG A 232 -1.51 16.09 6.22
CA ARG A 232 -2.03 14.71 6.21
C ARG A 232 -3.00 14.45 5.05
N THR A 233 -2.75 15.04 3.90
CA THR A 233 -3.62 14.98 2.72
C THR A 233 -2.79 14.78 1.45
N TYR A 234 -3.43 14.29 0.38
CA TYR A 234 -2.83 14.25 -0.92
C TYR A 234 -3.07 15.59 -1.62
N VAL A 235 -1.98 16.27 -2.00
CA VAL A 235 -2.02 17.51 -2.78
C VAL A 235 -1.65 17.24 -4.23
N PHE A 236 -2.27 17.99 -5.13
CA PHE A 236 -2.05 17.86 -6.55
C PHE A 236 -0.64 18.35 -6.93
N ASP A 237 0.18 17.47 -7.50
CA ASP A 237 1.55 17.79 -7.90
C ASP A 237 1.59 18.35 -9.32
N ILE A 238 1.33 19.67 -9.42
CA ILE A 238 1.31 20.38 -10.70
C ILE A 238 2.62 20.23 -11.46
N LEU A 239 3.77 20.20 -10.75
CA LEU A 239 5.09 20.11 -11.39
C LEU A 239 5.29 18.80 -12.14
N LYS A 240 4.84 17.69 -11.58
CA LYS A 240 4.92 16.37 -12.23
C LYS A 240 4.06 16.31 -13.49
N ILE A 241 2.86 16.89 -13.44
CA ILE A 241 1.93 16.90 -14.58
C ILE A 241 2.44 17.82 -15.69
N VAL A 242 2.90 19.03 -15.35
CA VAL A 242 3.51 19.94 -16.32
C VAL A 242 4.76 19.32 -16.93
N GLY A 243 5.61 18.66 -16.12
CA GLY A 243 6.79 17.94 -16.62
C GLY A 243 6.42 16.85 -17.62
N ALA A 244 5.47 15.99 -17.28
CA ALA A 244 5.02 14.90 -18.16
C ALA A 244 4.38 15.44 -19.46
N SER A 245 3.54 16.47 -19.39
CA SER A 245 2.92 17.08 -20.57
C SER A 245 3.96 17.73 -21.48
N THR A 246 4.99 18.35 -20.92
CA THR A 246 6.09 18.95 -21.68
C THR A 246 6.88 17.89 -22.44
N ILE A 247 7.23 16.78 -21.79
CA ILE A 247 7.95 15.65 -22.41
C ILE A 247 7.11 15.07 -23.56
N LEU A 248 5.82 14.87 -23.33
CA LEU A 248 4.90 14.36 -24.36
C LEU A 248 4.83 15.30 -25.57
N THR A 249 4.72 16.61 -25.33
CA THR A 249 4.66 17.63 -26.40
C THR A 249 5.94 17.63 -27.22
N ILE A 250 7.12 17.60 -26.55
CA ILE A 250 8.42 17.51 -27.22
C ILE A 250 8.50 16.23 -28.06
N GLY A 251 8.08 15.10 -27.54
CA GLY A 251 8.04 13.82 -28.26
C GLY A 251 7.19 13.89 -29.53
N ILE A 252 6.01 14.48 -29.45
CA ILE A 252 5.12 14.67 -30.61
C ILE A 252 5.78 15.57 -31.66
N VAL A 253 6.37 16.70 -31.25
CA VAL A 253 7.06 17.62 -32.16
C VAL A 253 8.24 16.91 -32.87
N VAL A 254 9.05 16.16 -32.13
CA VAL A 254 10.17 15.38 -32.71
C VAL A 254 9.64 14.37 -33.74
N LEU A 255 8.59 13.62 -33.43
CA LEU A 255 7.99 12.65 -34.35
C LEU A 255 7.48 13.32 -35.63
N ILE A 256 6.83 14.48 -35.53
CA ILE A 256 6.38 15.27 -36.71
C ILE A 256 7.55 15.71 -37.56
N LEU A 257 8.63 16.21 -36.93
CA LEU A 257 9.81 16.66 -37.65
C LEU A 257 10.54 15.51 -38.36
N VAL A 258 10.67 14.35 -37.72
CA VAL A 258 11.26 13.16 -38.32
C VAL A 258 10.41 12.65 -39.49
N LYS A 259 9.09 12.61 -39.36
CA LYS A 259 8.19 12.25 -40.48
C LYS A 259 8.31 13.21 -41.64
N LYS A 260 8.33 14.54 -41.38
CA LYS A 260 8.52 15.55 -42.42
C LYS A 260 9.87 15.41 -43.13
N LYS A 261 10.95 15.09 -42.42
CA LYS A 261 12.26 14.85 -43.03
C LYS A 261 12.23 13.65 -43.97
N LYS A 262 11.68 12.50 -43.52
CA LYS A 262 11.55 11.29 -44.36
C LYS A 262 10.72 11.50 -45.63
N VAL A 263 9.67 12.34 -45.57
CA VAL A 263 8.84 12.65 -46.73
C VAL A 263 9.60 13.58 -47.71
N LYS A 264 10.44 14.51 -47.20
CA LYS A 264 11.24 15.37 -48.05
C LYS A 264 12.35 14.61 -48.78
N ASP A 265 13.03 13.70 -48.10
CA ASP A 265 14.08 12.85 -48.68
C ASP A 265 13.53 11.90 -49.76
N LYS A 266 12.28 11.42 -49.65
CA LYS A 266 11.61 10.59 -50.67
C LYS A 266 11.16 11.35 -51.90
N ARG A 267 11.11 12.71 -51.89
CA ARG A 267 10.75 13.55 -53.05
C ARG A 267 11.96 14.06 -53.84
N LEU A 268 13.15 13.79 -53.35
CA LEU A 268 14.42 14.22 -53.95
C LEU A 268 15.18 13.04 -54.65
N VAL A 269 14.59 11.84 -54.61
CA VAL A 269 14.97 10.65 -55.35
C VAL A 269 13.87 10.36 -56.40
#